data_fa52b3a393a8ecd38211ffd3b752f769
#
_entry.id   fa52b3a393a8ecd38211ffd3b752f769
#
_cell.length_a   1.000
_cell.length_b   1.000
_cell.length_c   1.000
_cell.angle_alpha   90.00
_cell.angle_beta   90.00
_cell.angle_gamma   90.00
#
_symmetry.space_group_name_H-M   'P 1'
#
loop_
_entity.id
_entity.type
_entity.pdbx_description
1 polymer ?
#
loop_
_entity_poly.entity_id
_entity_poly.type
_entity_poly.pdbx_seq_one_letter_code
_entity_poly.pdbx_strand_id
1 'polypeptide(L)'
;MTMKQQKKNKSVAVLAVGMMLLGGLLTGCGLMQTAMDGTVSVAKAIFIKDINVLHLDFAARAELNPGDGGVPASLVIRTYQLGKKENFEKATYQDLLENDEKVLGADFISRDDVVLTPSSAIALDSSMHKEAAFVGVVALFRTPNLDDNSWRVLIERNDLEADKPRLLVANYAEIGLVPVK
;
A
#
# COMPACT_ATOMS: atom_id res chain seq x y z
N MET A 1 45.46 52.37 48.98
CA MET A 1 44.65 52.36 47.75
C MET A 1 44.65 50.95 47.14
N THR A 2 43.98 49.96 47.77
CA THR A 2 44.11 48.63 47.15
C THR A 2 42.98 47.67 47.56
N MET A 3 42.28 47.83 48.64
CA MET A 3 41.27 46.82 49.08
C MET A 3 39.84 47.01 48.45
N LYS A 4 39.52 48.22 48.00
CA LYS A 4 38.17 48.53 47.44
C LYS A 4 38.01 48.14 45.97
N GLN A 5 39.10 48.04 45.23
CA GLN A 5 39.12 47.62 43.80
C GLN A 5 38.97 46.11 43.63
N GLN A 6 39.53 45.32 44.56
CA GLN A 6 39.54 43.86 44.47
C GLN A 6 38.12 43.24 44.67
N LYS A 7 37.29 43.93 45.50
CA LYS A 7 35.91 43.49 45.76
C LYS A 7 34.97 43.74 44.58
N LYS A 8 35.24 44.79 43.78
CA LYS A 8 34.46 45.13 42.61
C LYS A 8 34.70 44.18 41.42
N ASN A 9 35.94 43.70 41.30
CA ASN A 9 36.30 42.76 40.24
C ASN A 9 35.77 41.33 40.49
N LYS A 10 35.65 40.92 41.74
CA LYS A 10 35.09 39.62 42.10
C LYS A 10 33.57 39.56 41.85
N SER A 11 32.86 40.67 42.05
CA SER A 11 31.42 40.76 41.83
C SER A 11 31.08 40.77 40.33
N VAL A 12 31.92 41.39 39.49
CA VAL A 12 31.74 41.40 38.03
C VAL A 12 32.06 40.04 37.43
N ALA A 13 33.07 39.34 37.95
CA ALA A 13 33.41 37.99 37.49
C ALA A 13 32.33 36.94 37.83
N VAL A 14 31.69 37.08 39.00
CA VAL A 14 30.59 36.17 39.41
C VAL A 14 29.34 36.41 38.57
N LEU A 15 29.04 37.67 38.19
CA LEU A 15 27.95 38.00 37.31
C LEU A 15 28.18 37.53 35.87
N ALA A 16 29.40 37.57 35.37
CA ALA A 16 29.74 37.07 34.03
C ALA A 16 29.65 35.56 33.92
N VAL A 17 30.05 34.81 34.96
CA VAL A 17 29.94 33.34 35.03
C VAL A 17 28.48 32.91 35.19
N GLY A 18 27.66 33.64 35.97
CA GLY A 18 26.24 33.36 36.12
C GLY A 18 25.43 33.57 34.83
N MET A 19 25.83 34.55 33.99
CA MET A 19 25.15 34.83 32.72
C MET A 19 25.51 33.86 31.59
N MET A 20 26.68 33.21 31.69
CA MET A 20 27.11 32.18 30.71
C MET A 20 26.47 30.83 30.94
N LEU A 21 25.97 30.55 32.15
CA LEU A 21 25.26 29.31 32.50
C LEU A 21 23.76 29.34 32.14
N LEU A 22 23.15 30.50 31.90
CA LEU A 22 21.74 30.64 31.48
C LEU A 22 21.58 30.60 29.95
N GLY A 23 22.66 30.76 29.16
CA GLY A 23 22.62 30.75 27.71
C GLY A 23 22.63 29.35 27.07
N GLY A 24 22.91 28.31 27.86
CA GLY A 24 23.10 26.93 27.36
C GLY A 24 21.84 26.07 27.27
N LEU A 25 20.66 26.56 27.67
CA LEU A 25 19.43 25.74 27.78
C LEU A 25 18.42 25.95 26.64
N LEU A 26 18.74 26.72 25.62
CA LEU A 26 17.78 27.05 24.53
C LEU A 26 18.13 26.47 23.14
N THR A 27 19.11 25.58 23.03
CA THR A 27 19.48 24.94 21.76
C THR A 27 19.08 23.45 21.68
N GLY A 28 18.05 23.03 22.39
CA GLY A 28 17.60 21.63 22.45
C GLY A 28 16.41 21.25 21.57
N CYS A 29 15.82 22.16 20.79
CA CYS A 29 14.58 21.85 20.05
C CYS A 29 14.75 21.33 18.62
N GLY A 30 15.99 21.24 18.09
CA GLY A 30 16.20 20.82 16.69
C GLY A 30 16.49 19.33 16.48
N LEU A 31 16.91 18.61 17.51
CA LEU A 31 17.33 17.20 17.37
C LEU A 31 16.22 16.19 17.67
N MET A 32 15.07 16.62 18.22
CA MET A 32 13.97 15.70 18.53
C MET A 32 13.05 15.43 17.35
N GLN A 33 12.98 16.32 16.35
CA GLN A 33 12.17 16.10 15.15
C GLN A 33 12.77 15.05 14.22
N THR A 34 14.10 15.02 14.08
CA THR A 34 14.79 14.04 13.23
C THR A 34 14.77 12.63 13.83
N ALA A 35 14.68 12.51 15.16
CA ALA A 35 14.58 11.21 15.82
C ALA A 35 13.14 10.63 15.74
N MET A 36 12.12 11.48 15.67
CA MET A 36 10.73 11.01 15.49
C MET A 36 10.45 10.55 14.06
N ASP A 37 10.97 11.24 13.05
CA ASP A 37 10.82 10.80 11.66
C ASP A 37 11.56 9.49 11.38
N GLY A 38 12.75 9.31 12.00
CA GLY A 38 13.50 8.06 11.91
C GLY A 38 12.82 6.87 12.61
N THR A 39 12.21 7.09 13.77
CA THR A 39 11.50 6.05 14.52
C THR A 39 10.17 5.66 13.86
N VAL A 40 9.45 6.60 13.27
CA VAL A 40 8.22 6.29 12.52
C VAL A 40 8.54 5.50 11.25
N SER A 41 9.63 5.83 10.54
CA SER A 41 10.06 5.10 9.35
C SER A 41 10.55 3.69 9.68
N VAL A 42 11.29 3.52 10.77
CA VAL A 42 11.77 2.21 11.25
C VAL A 42 10.60 1.37 11.79
N ALA A 43 9.66 1.98 12.52
CA ALA A 43 8.45 1.27 12.99
C ALA A 43 7.56 0.84 11.81
N LYS A 44 7.43 1.66 10.76
CA LYS A 44 6.68 1.29 9.55
C LYS A 44 7.37 0.16 8.77
N ALA A 45 8.71 0.12 8.77
CA ALA A 45 9.47 -0.98 8.15
C ALA A 45 9.39 -2.31 8.94
N ILE A 46 9.14 -2.26 10.24
CA ILE A 46 9.05 -3.46 11.10
C ILE A 46 7.68 -4.16 10.97
N PHE A 47 6.66 -3.46 10.47
CA PHE A 47 5.29 -4.01 10.34
C PHE A 47 4.91 -4.45 8.92
N ILE A 48 5.85 -4.59 7.98
CA ILE A 48 5.55 -5.24 6.71
C ILE A 48 5.34 -6.73 7.00
N LYS A 49 4.10 -7.19 6.88
CA LYS A 49 3.75 -8.60 7.01
C LYS A 49 4.63 -9.44 6.08
N ASP A 50 5.28 -10.46 6.61
CA ASP A 50 6.05 -11.41 5.81
C ASP A 50 5.08 -12.37 5.12
N ILE A 51 4.64 -11.98 3.92
CA ILE A 51 3.79 -12.79 3.04
C ILE A 51 4.69 -13.39 1.97
N ASN A 52 4.87 -14.71 2.01
CA ASN A 52 5.69 -15.44 1.05
C ASN A 52 4.86 -16.05 -0.08
N VAL A 53 3.58 -16.31 0.18
CA VAL A 53 2.61 -16.82 -0.80
C VAL A 53 1.40 -15.90 -0.81
N LEU A 54 1.01 -15.50 -2.00
CA LEU A 54 -0.24 -14.79 -2.25
C LEU A 54 -1.35 -15.83 -2.38
N HIS A 55 -2.33 -15.80 -1.47
CA HIS A 55 -3.50 -16.67 -1.48
C HIS A 55 -4.74 -15.86 -1.83
N LEU A 56 -5.34 -16.12 -2.97
CA LEU A 56 -6.60 -15.50 -3.41
C LEU A 56 -7.60 -16.59 -3.80
N ASP A 57 -8.84 -16.44 -3.32
CA ASP A 57 -9.97 -17.24 -3.78
C ASP A 57 -10.90 -16.36 -4.62
N PHE A 58 -11.28 -16.84 -5.78
CA PHE A 58 -12.27 -16.21 -6.64
C PHE A 58 -13.52 -17.06 -6.70
N ALA A 59 -14.68 -16.46 -6.45
CA ALA A 59 -15.98 -17.12 -6.57
C ALA A 59 -16.88 -16.35 -7.56
N ALA A 60 -17.56 -17.09 -8.43
CA ALA A 60 -18.48 -16.53 -9.42
C ALA A 60 -19.93 -16.71 -9.02
N ARG A 61 -20.75 -15.68 -9.25
CA ARG A 61 -22.20 -15.81 -9.28
C ARG A 61 -22.67 -16.46 -10.57
N ALA A 62 -23.92 -16.93 -10.59
CA ALA A 62 -24.49 -17.60 -11.77
C ALA A 62 -24.57 -16.68 -12.99
N GLU A 63 -24.79 -15.38 -12.77
CA GLU A 63 -24.97 -14.36 -13.82
C GLU A 63 -23.63 -13.73 -14.27
N LEU A 64 -22.51 -14.43 -14.10
CA LEU A 64 -21.17 -13.91 -14.40
C LEU A 64 -21.03 -13.48 -15.86
N ASN A 65 -20.50 -12.26 -16.09
CA ASN A 65 -20.00 -11.78 -17.39
C ASN A 65 -20.92 -12.09 -18.59
N PRO A 66 -22.21 -11.73 -18.54
CA PRO A 66 -23.14 -12.13 -19.59
C PRO A 66 -22.78 -11.49 -20.94
N GLY A 67 -22.98 -12.27 -21.99
CA GLY A 67 -22.91 -11.80 -23.38
C GLY A 67 -24.27 -11.26 -23.87
N ASP A 68 -24.33 -11.06 -25.17
CA ASP A 68 -25.59 -10.69 -25.83
C ASP A 68 -26.70 -11.73 -25.54
N GLY A 69 -27.85 -11.23 -25.11
CA GLY A 69 -28.97 -12.11 -24.70
C GLY A 69 -28.91 -12.58 -23.25
N GLY A 70 -27.99 -12.06 -22.43
CA GLY A 70 -27.91 -12.33 -20.99
C GLY A 70 -27.31 -13.71 -20.62
N VAL A 71 -26.72 -14.42 -21.59
CA VAL A 71 -26.12 -15.75 -21.35
C VAL A 71 -24.79 -15.58 -20.56
N PRO A 72 -24.68 -16.20 -19.38
CA PRO A 72 -23.44 -16.14 -18.58
C PRO A 72 -22.24 -16.71 -19.34
N ALA A 73 -21.07 -16.13 -19.14
CA ALA A 73 -19.83 -16.53 -19.79
C ALA A 73 -18.65 -16.54 -18.81
N SER A 74 -17.60 -17.27 -19.20
CA SER A 74 -16.34 -17.26 -18.44
C SER A 74 -15.71 -15.88 -18.44
N LEU A 75 -14.95 -15.60 -17.37
CA LEU A 75 -14.28 -14.35 -17.10
C LEU A 75 -12.79 -14.61 -16.90
N VAL A 76 -11.94 -13.86 -17.59
CA VAL A 76 -10.52 -13.83 -17.28
C VAL A 76 -10.31 -12.85 -16.14
N ILE A 77 -9.60 -13.27 -15.10
CA ILE A 77 -9.14 -12.44 -14.00
C ILE A 77 -7.62 -12.38 -14.06
N ARG A 78 -7.09 -11.17 -14.14
CA ARG A 78 -5.67 -10.87 -14.04
C ARG A 78 -5.32 -10.40 -12.65
N THR A 79 -4.30 -10.98 -12.06
CA THR A 79 -3.76 -10.59 -10.77
C THR A 79 -2.35 -10.07 -10.96
N TYR A 80 -2.11 -8.82 -10.57
CA TYR A 80 -0.81 -8.17 -10.66
C TYR A 80 -0.19 -8.05 -9.28
N GLN A 81 1.11 -8.30 -9.17
CA GLN A 81 1.92 -7.85 -8.05
C GLN A 81 2.59 -6.54 -8.42
N LEU A 82 2.45 -5.52 -7.58
CA LEU A 82 2.83 -4.16 -7.87
C LEU A 82 3.74 -3.58 -6.78
N GLY A 83 4.81 -2.90 -7.20
CA GLY A 83 5.66 -2.14 -6.27
C GLY A 83 4.99 -0.88 -5.74
N LYS A 84 4.19 -0.23 -6.58
CA LYS A 84 3.38 0.96 -6.26
C LYS A 84 2.03 0.85 -6.93
N LYS A 85 1.07 1.67 -6.49
CA LYS A 85 -0.31 1.63 -6.95
C LYS A 85 -0.69 2.69 -7.99
N GLU A 86 0.13 3.73 -8.12
CA GLU A 86 -0.24 4.95 -8.82
C GLU A 86 -0.55 4.73 -10.30
N ASN A 87 0.23 3.88 -11.00
CA ASN A 87 -0.04 3.58 -12.40
C ASN A 87 -1.27 2.70 -12.55
N PHE A 88 -1.49 1.75 -11.65
CA PHE A 88 -2.68 0.90 -11.65
C PHE A 88 -3.96 1.72 -11.38
N GLU A 89 -3.94 2.65 -10.42
CA GLU A 89 -5.09 3.53 -10.10
C GLU A 89 -5.44 4.47 -11.25
N LYS A 90 -4.45 4.92 -12.03
CA LYS A 90 -4.64 5.82 -13.19
C LYS A 90 -5.02 5.10 -14.48
N ALA A 91 -4.68 3.82 -14.59
CA ALA A 91 -4.91 3.04 -15.79
C ALA A 91 -6.40 2.92 -16.09
N THR A 92 -6.76 3.04 -17.36
CA THR A 92 -8.11 2.74 -17.84
C THR A 92 -8.30 1.23 -18.01
N TYR A 93 -9.54 0.79 -18.16
CA TYR A 93 -9.84 -0.60 -18.49
C TYR A 93 -9.14 -1.05 -19.77
N GLN A 94 -9.18 -0.23 -20.81
CA GLN A 94 -8.58 -0.52 -22.11
C GLN A 94 -7.05 -0.63 -22.01
N ASP A 95 -6.41 0.23 -21.20
CA ASP A 95 -4.98 0.18 -20.95
C ASP A 95 -4.55 -1.17 -20.35
N LEU A 96 -5.28 -1.63 -19.32
CA LEU A 96 -4.98 -2.91 -18.66
C LEU A 96 -5.41 -4.12 -19.47
N LEU A 97 -6.36 -3.97 -20.39
CA LEU A 97 -6.75 -5.03 -21.32
C LEU A 97 -5.68 -5.27 -22.40
N GLU A 98 -5.13 -4.20 -22.99
CA GLU A 98 -4.31 -4.28 -24.20
C GLU A 98 -2.81 -4.12 -23.96
N ASN A 99 -2.41 -3.26 -22.99
CA ASN A 99 -1.02 -2.82 -22.84
C ASN A 99 -0.58 -2.76 -21.35
N ASP A 100 -1.07 -3.65 -20.52
CA ASP A 100 -0.92 -3.63 -19.07
C ASP A 100 0.53 -3.44 -18.58
N GLU A 101 1.48 -4.25 -19.04
CA GLU A 101 2.89 -4.16 -18.65
C GLU A 101 3.50 -2.79 -18.99
N LYS A 102 3.15 -2.24 -20.16
CA LYS A 102 3.64 -0.93 -20.60
C LYS A 102 3.06 0.20 -19.75
N VAL A 103 1.76 0.11 -19.43
CA VAL A 103 1.04 1.12 -18.65
C VAL A 103 1.48 1.09 -17.20
N LEU A 104 1.61 -0.11 -16.61
CA LEU A 104 2.07 -0.28 -15.24
C LEU A 104 3.57 0.06 -15.10
N GLY A 105 4.37 -0.16 -16.15
CA GLY A 105 5.76 0.26 -16.22
C GLY A 105 6.59 -0.24 -15.04
N ALA A 106 7.27 0.68 -14.34
CA ALA A 106 8.13 0.33 -13.21
C ALA A 106 7.37 -0.19 -11.96
N ASP A 107 6.04 -0.04 -11.91
CA ASP A 107 5.24 -0.56 -10.82
C ASP A 107 4.90 -2.05 -11.00
N PHE A 108 4.98 -2.56 -12.23
CA PHE A 108 4.73 -3.97 -12.56
C PHE A 108 5.86 -4.88 -12.07
N ILE A 109 5.49 -5.95 -11.36
CA ILE A 109 6.43 -6.97 -10.89
C ILE A 109 6.11 -8.32 -11.55
N SER A 110 4.86 -8.78 -11.42
CA SER A 110 4.41 -10.04 -12.02
C SER A 110 2.90 -10.02 -12.28
N ARG A 111 2.45 -10.97 -13.10
CA ARG A 111 1.04 -11.19 -13.44
C ARG A 111 0.72 -12.68 -13.45
N ASP A 112 -0.43 -13.01 -12.89
CA ASP A 112 -1.06 -14.33 -12.98
C ASP A 112 -2.46 -14.17 -13.56
N ASP A 113 -2.87 -15.06 -14.48
CA ASP A 113 -4.20 -15.05 -15.09
C ASP A 113 -4.94 -16.35 -14.71
N VAL A 114 -6.21 -16.22 -14.31
CA VAL A 114 -7.12 -17.36 -14.09
C VAL A 114 -8.40 -17.17 -14.88
N VAL A 115 -9.05 -18.29 -15.22
CA VAL A 115 -10.36 -18.28 -15.90
C VAL A 115 -11.41 -18.76 -14.90
N LEU A 116 -12.34 -17.87 -14.57
CA LEU A 116 -13.45 -18.13 -13.67
C LEU A 116 -14.70 -18.42 -14.49
N THR A 117 -15.38 -19.55 -14.25
CA THR A 117 -16.64 -19.92 -14.92
C THR A 117 -17.84 -19.58 -14.04
N PRO A 118 -19.05 -19.36 -14.65
CA PRO A 118 -20.26 -19.11 -13.87
C PRO A 118 -20.51 -20.18 -12.82
N SER A 119 -20.95 -19.80 -11.62
CA SER A 119 -21.25 -20.66 -10.48
C SER A 119 -20.05 -21.52 -9.99
N SER A 120 -18.82 -21.12 -10.30
CA SER A 120 -17.61 -21.83 -9.84
C SER A 120 -16.79 -21.01 -8.86
N ALA A 121 -15.75 -21.66 -8.31
CA ALA A 121 -14.68 -21.02 -7.55
C ALA A 121 -13.33 -21.56 -8.01
N ILE A 122 -12.31 -20.73 -7.91
CA ILE A 122 -10.92 -21.10 -8.22
C ILE A 122 -9.99 -20.41 -7.22
N ALA A 123 -8.99 -21.14 -6.73
CA ALA A 123 -7.92 -20.60 -5.92
C ALA A 123 -6.73 -20.20 -6.80
N LEU A 124 -6.05 -19.13 -6.44
CA LEU A 124 -4.77 -18.70 -6.96
C LEU A 124 -3.77 -18.66 -5.82
N ASP A 125 -2.78 -19.53 -5.88
CA ASP A 125 -1.62 -19.54 -5.00
C ASP A 125 -0.38 -19.21 -5.82
N SER A 126 0.26 -18.08 -5.54
CA SER A 126 1.50 -17.70 -6.22
C SER A 126 2.55 -17.15 -5.25
N SER A 127 3.83 -17.24 -5.63
CA SER A 127 4.90 -16.69 -4.82
C SER A 127 4.75 -15.18 -4.70
N MET A 128 4.74 -14.64 -3.48
CA MET A 128 4.66 -13.20 -3.26
C MET A 128 6.04 -12.57 -3.31
N HIS A 129 6.26 -11.68 -4.26
CA HIS A 129 7.51 -10.94 -4.39
C HIS A 129 7.73 -10.00 -3.20
N LYS A 130 8.97 -9.90 -2.72
CA LYS A 130 9.31 -9.07 -1.55
C LYS A 130 9.07 -7.59 -1.81
N GLU A 131 9.28 -7.16 -3.05
CA GLU A 131 9.11 -5.78 -3.51
C GLU A 131 7.65 -5.41 -3.76
N ALA A 132 6.75 -6.40 -3.81
CA ALA A 132 5.34 -6.15 -4.03
C ALA A 132 4.70 -5.58 -2.76
N ALA A 133 4.23 -4.34 -2.86
CA ALA A 133 3.49 -3.65 -1.80
C ALA A 133 1.97 -3.73 -2.00
N PHE A 134 1.53 -4.00 -3.24
CA PHE A 134 0.12 -4.04 -3.62
C PHE A 134 -0.18 -5.24 -4.53
N VAL A 135 -1.41 -5.70 -4.48
CA VAL A 135 -1.97 -6.68 -5.41
C VAL A 135 -3.14 -6.00 -6.13
N GLY A 136 -3.01 -5.85 -7.45
CA GLY A 136 -4.08 -5.38 -8.32
C GLY A 136 -4.82 -6.55 -8.94
N VAL A 137 -6.14 -6.59 -8.84
CA VAL A 137 -6.97 -7.60 -9.50
C VAL A 137 -7.85 -6.92 -10.53
N VAL A 138 -7.87 -7.43 -11.74
CA VAL A 138 -8.66 -6.93 -12.87
C VAL A 138 -9.52 -8.05 -13.43
N ALA A 139 -10.80 -7.84 -13.47
CA ALA A 139 -11.78 -8.73 -14.10
C ALA A 139 -12.09 -8.23 -15.52
N LEU A 140 -11.75 -9.02 -16.53
CA LEU A 140 -11.88 -8.64 -17.93
C LEU A 140 -13.30 -8.94 -18.45
N PHE A 141 -14.27 -8.16 -17.95
CA PHE A 141 -15.66 -8.25 -18.35
C PHE A 141 -15.87 -7.81 -19.81
N ARG A 142 -16.86 -8.41 -20.47
CA ARG A 142 -17.30 -7.98 -21.81
C ARG A 142 -17.89 -6.57 -21.80
N THR A 143 -18.63 -6.26 -20.73
CA THR A 143 -19.28 -4.96 -20.53
C THR A 143 -18.97 -4.50 -19.10
N PRO A 144 -17.75 -3.95 -18.85
CA PRO A 144 -17.37 -3.49 -17.52
C PRO A 144 -18.17 -2.25 -17.12
N ASN A 145 -18.45 -2.11 -15.83
CA ASN A 145 -18.94 -0.84 -15.30
C ASN A 145 -17.74 0.11 -15.12
N LEU A 146 -17.66 1.13 -15.98
CA LEU A 146 -16.55 2.09 -15.98
C LEU A 146 -16.80 3.29 -15.05
N ASP A 147 -18.04 3.51 -14.61
CA ASP A 147 -18.41 4.68 -13.81
C ASP A 147 -17.86 4.59 -12.37
N ASP A 148 -17.90 3.39 -11.79
CA ASP A 148 -17.45 3.13 -10.42
C ASP A 148 -16.16 2.30 -10.33
N ASN A 149 -15.61 1.90 -11.48
CA ASN A 149 -14.42 1.04 -11.58
C ASN A 149 -14.56 -0.32 -10.85
N SER A 150 -15.78 -0.84 -10.70
CA SER A 150 -16.04 -2.13 -10.03
C SER A 150 -15.50 -3.35 -10.79
N TRP A 151 -14.84 -3.15 -11.93
CA TRP A 151 -14.10 -4.15 -12.68
C TRP A 151 -12.71 -4.45 -12.11
N ARG A 152 -12.22 -3.69 -11.12
CA ARG A 152 -10.91 -3.86 -10.51
C ARG A 152 -10.94 -3.73 -8.99
N VAL A 153 -9.97 -4.37 -8.32
CA VAL A 153 -9.73 -4.27 -6.89
C VAL A 153 -8.25 -4.05 -6.64
N LEU A 154 -7.92 -3.22 -5.66
CA LEU A 154 -6.55 -3.04 -5.16
C LEU A 154 -6.50 -3.51 -3.71
N ILE A 155 -5.51 -4.34 -3.37
CA ILE A 155 -5.29 -4.90 -2.03
C ILE A 155 -3.90 -4.47 -1.57
N GLU A 156 -3.77 -3.89 -0.39
CA GLU A 156 -2.48 -3.62 0.20
C GLU A 156 -1.87 -4.92 0.78
N ARG A 157 -0.55 -5.07 0.70
CA ARG A 157 0.14 -6.23 1.28
C ARG A 157 -0.21 -6.44 2.75
N ASN A 158 -0.40 -5.36 3.50
CA ASN A 158 -0.75 -5.41 4.92
C ASN A 158 -2.15 -5.97 5.20
N ASP A 159 -3.03 -5.97 4.19
CA ASP A 159 -4.37 -6.55 4.27
C ASP A 159 -4.41 -8.05 3.91
N LEU A 160 -3.28 -8.60 3.46
CA LEU A 160 -3.12 -10.03 3.21
C LEU A 160 -2.82 -10.78 4.51
N GLU A 161 -3.15 -12.06 4.54
CA GLU A 161 -2.79 -12.99 5.62
C GLU A 161 -1.92 -14.12 5.05
N ALA A 162 -0.92 -14.58 5.82
CA ALA A 162 0.03 -15.57 5.35
C ALA A 162 -0.61 -16.96 5.11
N ASP A 163 -1.66 -17.26 5.87
CA ASP A 163 -2.26 -18.61 5.92
C ASP A 163 -3.72 -18.60 5.47
N LYS A 164 -4.27 -17.46 5.06
CA LYS A 164 -5.68 -17.34 4.69
C LYS A 164 -5.86 -16.62 3.38
N PRO A 165 -6.62 -17.19 2.45
CA PRO A 165 -6.91 -16.53 1.19
C PRO A 165 -7.81 -15.31 1.41
N ARG A 166 -7.64 -14.30 0.55
CA ARG A 166 -8.59 -13.22 0.41
C ARG A 166 -9.63 -13.62 -0.64
N LEU A 167 -10.89 -13.60 -0.23
CA LEU A 167 -11.99 -13.96 -1.11
C LEU A 167 -12.46 -12.76 -1.93
N LEU A 168 -12.49 -12.94 -3.24
CA LEU A 168 -13.10 -12.01 -4.19
C LEU A 168 -14.32 -12.68 -4.84
N VAL A 169 -15.39 -11.94 -4.95
CA VAL A 169 -16.62 -12.41 -5.61
C VAL A 169 -16.87 -11.63 -6.88
N ALA A 170 -16.97 -12.33 -8.00
CA ALA A 170 -17.35 -11.77 -9.28
C ALA A 170 -18.83 -12.03 -9.57
N ASN A 171 -19.49 -11.00 -10.05
CA ASN A 171 -20.91 -10.99 -10.39
C ASN A 171 -21.07 -10.54 -11.85
N TYR A 172 -22.23 -10.09 -12.25
CA TYR A 172 -22.63 -9.66 -13.58
C TYR A 172 -21.52 -8.88 -14.34
N ALA A 173 -21.08 -7.73 -13.82
CA ALA A 173 -20.06 -6.86 -14.40
C ALA A 173 -19.16 -6.24 -13.34
N GLU A 174 -19.09 -6.82 -12.15
CA GLU A 174 -18.32 -6.30 -11.02
C GLU A 174 -17.56 -7.41 -10.30
N ILE A 175 -16.44 -7.05 -9.70
CA ILE A 175 -15.67 -7.88 -8.79
C ILE A 175 -15.44 -7.12 -7.49
N GLY A 176 -15.60 -7.77 -6.36
CA GLY A 176 -15.43 -7.15 -5.05
C GLY A 176 -14.73 -8.04 -4.05
N LEU A 177 -13.95 -7.40 -3.15
CA LEU A 177 -13.30 -8.07 -2.03
C LEU A 177 -14.31 -8.28 -0.90
N VAL A 178 -14.38 -9.51 -0.39
CA VAL A 178 -15.23 -9.82 0.77
C VAL A 178 -14.54 -9.31 2.03
N PRO A 179 -15.24 -8.52 2.88
CA PRO A 179 -14.68 -8.05 4.15
C PRO A 179 -14.27 -9.21 5.06
N VAL A 180 -13.14 -9.09 5.72
CA VAL A 180 -12.72 -10.02 6.78
C VAL A 180 -13.60 -9.77 8.01
N LYS A 181 -14.18 -10.82 8.56
CA LYS A 181 -14.98 -10.76 9.79
C LYS A 181 -14.09 -10.87 11.03
#